data_ec1d7f624e99ae163434855efa9b2e3c
#
_entry.id   ec1d7f624e99ae163434855efa9b2e3c
#
_cell.length_a   1.000
_cell.length_b   1.000
_cell.length_c   1.000
_cell.angle_alpha   90.00
_cell.angle_beta   90.00
_cell.angle_gamma   90.00
#
_symmetry.space_group_name_H-M   'P 1'
#
loop_
_entity.id
_entity.type
_entity.pdbx_description
1 polymer ?
#
loop_
_entity_poly.entity_id
_entity_poly.type
_entity_poly.pdbx_seq_one_letter_code
_entity_poly.pdbx_strand_id
1 'polypeptide(L)'
;MREANLFFLSLISLCAIILMVACSRPSSSVQGKTFGEDLEFLKKHTRVITLSSPDGQALVAVNPDIQGRVMTSTAAGPAGLSFGWINRDLIASGENNPHINTFGGEDRFWLGPEGGQYSLFFKNGSPFDLDHWFTPVPINEGGFDLVSQDSCQVTLKKEMNLVNYSNFEFKIKVDRVIRLLDKDQVEKLGIPLSDKLKWVAFHSDNQITNLGDTPWKKETGLVSIWILGMFNPSPTTTVVIPFKPGPEEELGPVVNDAYFGKVPPDRLVVKDKVLFFKGDGQYRSKIGISPKRVLPFLGSYDAANRALTIVHLTLPDNPAEHSYVNSMWEIQKDPYAGDVVNSYNDGPTTPGGKPLGPFYELETSSPGAQLNPGESLRHVHTTIHLQGEEKELDRIAQKIFGVTLEEIKTAFKK
;
A
#
# COMPACT_ATOMS: atom_id res chain seq x y z
N MET A 1 26.15 -85.40 35.60
CA MET A 1 26.60 -84.91 36.93
C MET A 1 26.21 -83.48 37.10
N ARG A 2 25.42 -83.27 38.14
CA ARG A 2 25.16 -82.04 38.90
C ARG A 2 24.51 -80.86 38.12
N GLU A 3 23.21 -80.71 38.32
CA GLU A 3 22.50 -80.02 39.41
C GLU A 3 22.76 -78.53 39.36
N ALA A 4 21.72 -77.78 39.17
CA ALA A 4 20.61 -77.18 39.93
C ALA A 4 20.96 -75.69 40.07
N ASN A 5 20.12 -74.76 39.98
CA ASN A 5 18.92 -74.45 40.79
C ASN A 5 18.13 -73.26 40.21
N LEU A 6 16.84 -73.36 40.30
CA LEU A 6 15.87 -72.28 40.14
C LEU A 6 16.11 -71.14 41.15
N PHE A 7 15.88 -69.93 40.72
CA PHE A 7 15.27 -68.92 41.60
C PHE A 7 14.29 -68.03 40.76
N PHE A 8 13.04 -68.18 41.10
CA PHE A 8 11.95 -67.33 40.71
C PHE A 8 12.10 -65.99 41.44
N LEU A 9 12.07 -64.90 40.68
CA LEU A 9 11.73 -63.59 41.25
C LEU A 9 10.76 -62.90 40.28
N SER A 10 9.50 -62.88 40.74
CA SER A 10 8.42 -62.11 40.13
C SER A 10 8.70 -60.62 40.32
N LEU A 11 8.85 -59.90 39.23
CA LEU A 11 8.81 -58.41 39.25
C LEU A 11 7.51 -57.98 38.61
N ILE A 12 6.62 -57.46 39.45
CA ILE A 12 5.39 -56.81 39.07
C ILE A 12 5.77 -55.52 38.35
N SER A 13 5.56 -55.49 37.03
CA SER A 13 5.74 -54.29 36.23
C SER A 13 4.48 -53.42 36.29
N LEU A 14 4.53 -52.38 37.10
CA LEU A 14 3.51 -51.34 37.21
C LEU A 14 3.56 -50.47 35.97
N CYS A 15 2.72 -50.71 34.95
CA CYS A 15 2.54 -49.84 33.79
C CYS A 15 1.85 -48.55 34.28
N ALA A 16 2.64 -47.50 34.49
CA ALA A 16 2.16 -46.16 34.61
C ALA A 16 1.72 -45.64 33.24
N ILE A 17 0.43 -45.65 32.95
CA ILE A 17 -0.16 -45.01 31.80
C ILE A 17 -0.08 -43.51 32.05
N ILE A 18 0.94 -42.85 31.48
CA ILE A 18 1.00 -41.40 31.37
C ILE A 18 0.00 -41.00 30.28
N LEU A 19 -1.19 -40.54 30.68
CA LEU A 19 -2.10 -39.81 29.80
C LEU A 19 -1.39 -38.49 29.43
N MET A 20 -0.75 -38.46 28.24
CA MET A 20 -0.42 -37.19 27.60
C MET A 20 -1.71 -36.57 27.13
N VAL A 21 -2.22 -35.63 27.90
CA VAL A 21 -3.18 -34.65 27.41
C VAL A 21 -2.45 -33.83 26.38
N ALA A 22 -2.59 -34.21 25.12
CA ALA A 22 -2.20 -33.39 24.01
C ALA A 22 -3.09 -32.13 24.02
N CYS A 23 -2.63 -31.07 24.68
CA CYS A 23 -3.15 -29.74 24.41
C CYS A 23 -2.92 -29.48 22.92
N SER A 24 -3.95 -29.70 22.13
CA SER A 24 -4.00 -29.22 20.74
C SER A 24 -3.89 -27.70 20.82
N ARG A 25 -2.66 -27.20 20.60
CA ARG A 25 -2.47 -25.79 20.29
C ARG A 25 -3.33 -25.50 19.05
N PRO A 26 -4.15 -24.44 19.07
CA PRO A 26 -4.85 -24.05 17.86
C PRO A 26 -3.79 -23.83 16.77
N SER A 27 -4.07 -24.33 15.56
CA SER A 27 -3.23 -24.19 14.38
C SER A 27 -2.71 -22.78 14.30
N SER A 28 -1.40 -22.63 14.22
CA SER A 28 -0.72 -21.37 14.06
C SER A 28 -1.32 -20.64 12.85
N SER A 29 -2.10 -19.59 13.10
CA SER A 29 -2.28 -18.50 12.15
C SER A 29 -0.89 -18.14 11.63
N VAL A 30 -0.80 -17.86 10.34
CA VAL A 30 0.42 -17.30 9.74
C VAL A 30 0.77 -16.06 10.54
N GLN A 31 1.73 -16.17 11.45
CA GLN A 31 2.15 -15.06 12.29
C GLN A 31 2.97 -14.11 11.43
N GLY A 32 2.32 -13.08 10.88
CA GLY A 32 3.00 -11.87 10.47
C GLY A 32 3.75 -11.27 11.68
N LYS A 33 4.73 -10.43 11.43
CA LYS A 33 5.44 -9.70 12.49
C LYS A 33 4.44 -8.84 13.26
N THR A 34 4.68 -8.67 14.55
CA THR A 34 3.89 -7.75 15.36
C THR A 34 4.34 -6.30 15.13
N PHE A 35 3.44 -5.37 15.37
CA PHE A 35 3.76 -3.95 15.30
C PHE A 35 4.92 -3.57 16.25
N GLY A 36 4.94 -4.14 17.46
CA GLY A 36 6.01 -3.90 18.44
C GLY A 36 7.38 -4.31 17.93
N GLU A 37 7.50 -5.49 17.29
CA GLU A 37 8.76 -5.95 16.69
C GLU A 37 9.24 -5.05 15.55
N ASP A 38 8.33 -4.54 14.72
CA ASP A 38 8.66 -3.60 13.65
C ASP A 38 9.02 -2.22 14.23
N LEU A 39 8.29 -1.75 15.24
CA LEU A 39 8.56 -0.47 15.89
C LEU A 39 9.93 -0.46 16.59
N GLU A 40 10.28 -1.53 17.30
CA GLU A 40 11.59 -1.67 17.95
C GLU A 40 12.71 -1.71 16.91
N PHE A 41 12.52 -2.46 15.83
CA PHE A 41 13.47 -2.48 14.73
C PHE A 41 13.65 -1.08 14.12
N LEU A 42 12.58 -0.39 13.79
CA LEU A 42 12.64 0.95 13.21
C LEU A 42 13.32 1.95 14.13
N LYS A 43 12.99 1.96 15.42
CA LYS A 43 13.62 2.84 16.44
C LYS A 43 15.12 2.61 16.60
N LYS A 44 15.58 1.39 16.35
CA LYS A 44 17.01 1.06 16.41
C LYS A 44 17.80 1.67 15.23
N HIS A 45 17.17 1.85 14.08
CA HIS A 45 17.84 2.23 12.85
C HIS A 45 17.50 3.64 12.35
N THR A 46 16.36 4.20 12.78
CA THR A 46 15.85 5.47 12.27
C THR A 46 15.07 6.24 13.35
N ARG A 47 14.71 7.50 13.07
CA ARG A 47 13.78 8.25 13.90
C ARG A 47 12.33 7.83 13.58
N VAL A 48 11.55 7.50 14.61
CA VAL A 48 10.15 7.13 14.47
C VAL A 48 9.27 7.94 15.41
N ILE A 49 8.18 8.47 14.88
CA ILE A 49 7.08 9.08 15.62
C ILE A 49 5.94 8.06 15.64
N THR A 50 5.41 7.75 16.84
CA THR A 50 4.29 6.86 16.98
C THR A 50 3.04 7.66 17.32
N LEU A 51 2.03 7.63 16.45
CA LEU A 51 0.70 8.13 16.73
C LEU A 51 -0.09 7.04 17.44
N SER A 52 -0.97 7.42 18.38
CA SER A 52 -1.69 6.46 19.23
C SER A 52 -3.10 6.95 19.51
N SER A 53 -4.06 6.03 19.41
CA SER A 53 -5.39 6.23 19.99
C SER A 53 -5.31 6.32 21.52
N PRO A 54 -6.31 6.93 22.20
CA PRO A 54 -6.31 7.07 23.66
C PRO A 54 -6.21 5.75 24.43
N ASP A 55 -6.73 4.66 23.85
CA ASP A 55 -6.68 3.31 24.43
C ASP A 55 -5.40 2.53 24.07
N GLY A 56 -4.53 3.10 23.21
CA GLY A 56 -3.29 2.48 22.75
C GLY A 56 -3.46 1.28 21.81
N GLN A 57 -4.67 1.04 21.29
CA GLN A 57 -4.92 -0.09 20.38
C GLN A 57 -4.61 0.25 18.93
N ALA A 58 -5.02 1.41 18.46
CA ALA A 58 -4.64 1.89 17.14
C ALA A 58 -3.31 2.67 17.21
N LEU A 59 -2.28 2.14 16.54
CA LEU A 59 -0.95 2.75 16.51
C LEU A 59 -0.48 2.92 15.07
N VAL A 60 0.23 4.01 14.79
CA VAL A 60 0.79 4.33 13.46
C VAL A 60 2.22 4.78 13.64
N ALA A 61 3.18 4.13 12.95
CA ALA A 61 4.59 4.46 12.97
C ALA A 61 4.96 5.34 11.76
N VAL A 62 5.27 6.60 12.00
CA VAL A 62 5.69 7.57 10.98
C VAL A 62 7.19 7.79 11.05
N ASN A 63 7.85 7.76 9.90
CA ASN A 63 9.28 7.99 9.79
C ASN A 63 9.57 9.26 8.99
N PRO A 64 9.92 10.37 9.65
CA PRO A 64 10.27 11.60 8.96
C PRO A 64 11.53 11.48 8.09
N ASP A 65 12.53 10.71 8.52
CA ASP A 65 13.84 10.61 7.87
C ASP A 65 13.79 9.73 6.60
N ILE A 66 12.85 8.78 6.54
CA ILE A 66 12.57 7.97 5.35
C ILE A 66 11.37 8.61 4.61
N GLN A 67 11.58 9.78 4.04
CA GLN A 67 10.63 10.46 3.14
C GLN A 67 9.25 10.75 3.75
N GLY A 68 9.16 10.92 5.08
CA GLY A 68 7.90 11.19 5.76
C GLY A 68 6.86 10.08 5.61
N ARG A 69 7.30 8.81 5.56
CA ARG A 69 6.41 7.65 5.34
C ARG A 69 5.67 7.23 6.59
N VAL A 70 4.46 6.71 6.40
CA VAL A 70 3.88 5.77 7.36
C VAL A 70 4.50 4.41 7.10
N MET A 71 5.29 3.90 8.03
CA MET A 71 6.00 2.63 7.86
C MET A 71 5.08 1.44 8.10
N THR A 72 4.33 1.49 9.19
CA THR A 72 3.35 0.45 9.52
C THR A 72 2.34 0.96 10.54
N SER A 73 1.21 0.26 10.64
CA SER A 73 0.17 0.50 11.62
C SER A 73 -0.35 -0.81 12.22
N THR A 74 -1.14 -0.70 13.28
CA THR A 74 -1.83 -1.84 13.92
C THR A 74 -3.16 -1.43 14.53
N ALA A 75 -4.08 -2.37 14.59
CA ALA A 75 -5.40 -2.21 15.21
C ALA A 75 -5.51 -2.87 16.60
N ALA A 76 -4.42 -3.41 17.16
CA ALA A 76 -4.47 -4.25 18.37
C ALA A 76 -3.25 -4.04 19.28
N GLY A 77 -2.76 -2.81 19.38
CA GLY A 77 -1.62 -2.47 20.21
C GLY A 77 -0.30 -3.10 19.74
N PRO A 78 0.78 -3.04 20.55
CA PRO A 78 2.10 -3.52 20.11
C PRO A 78 2.15 -5.00 19.74
N ALA A 79 1.29 -5.83 20.33
CA ALA A 79 1.20 -7.26 20.00
C ALA A 79 0.33 -7.56 18.77
N GLY A 80 -0.31 -6.54 18.19
CA GLY A 80 -1.16 -6.66 17.01
C GLY A 80 -0.36 -6.87 15.73
N LEU A 81 -1.08 -7.28 14.68
CA LEU A 81 -0.53 -7.46 13.34
C LEU A 81 0.06 -6.13 12.83
N SER A 82 1.24 -6.19 12.24
CA SER A 82 1.88 -5.10 11.50
C SER A 82 1.41 -5.15 10.05
N PHE A 83 0.71 -4.11 9.57
CA PHE A 83 0.10 -4.14 8.24
C PHE A 83 1.09 -3.76 7.12
N GLY A 84 1.98 -2.81 7.39
CA GLY A 84 2.96 -2.32 6.43
C GLY A 84 4.08 -3.32 6.14
N TRP A 85 4.44 -3.47 4.87
CA TRP A 85 5.66 -4.18 4.51
C TRP A 85 6.87 -3.28 4.75
N ILE A 86 7.92 -3.82 5.40
CA ILE A 86 9.15 -3.11 5.74
C ILE A 86 10.36 -3.89 5.26
N ASN A 87 11.22 -3.27 4.46
CA ASN A 87 12.49 -3.83 4.04
C ASN A 87 13.54 -3.63 5.13
N ARG A 88 13.57 -4.57 6.08
CA ARG A 88 14.48 -4.51 7.23
C ARG A 88 15.95 -4.56 6.82
N ASP A 89 16.28 -5.34 5.80
CA ASP A 89 17.67 -5.51 5.36
C ASP A 89 18.21 -4.21 4.77
N LEU A 90 17.43 -3.56 3.90
CA LEU A 90 17.80 -2.26 3.32
C LEU A 90 17.93 -1.16 4.41
N ILE A 91 16.97 -1.10 5.33
CA ILE A 91 17.01 -0.11 6.42
C ILE A 91 18.21 -0.35 7.34
N ALA A 92 18.49 -1.62 7.67
CA ALA A 92 19.61 -1.97 8.57
C ALA A 92 20.98 -1.77 7.92
N SER A 93 21.09 -1.93 6.61
CA SER A 93 22.35 -1.70 5.88
C SER A 93 22.76 -0.23 5.83
N GLY A 94 21.80 0.69 5.87
CA GLY A 94 22.04 2.11 5.64
C GLY A 94 22.49 2.43 4.21
N GLU A 95 22.39 1.48 3.29
CA GLU A 95 22.76 1.66 1.90
C GLU A 95 21.70 2.45 1.12
N ASN A 96 22.15 3.20 0.14
CA ASN A 96 21.31 3.86 -0.86
C ASN A 96 21.39 3.12 -2.19
N ASN A 97 20.24 2.75 -2.73
CA ASN A 97 20.13 2.24 -4.08
C ASN A 97 19.77 3.40 -5.03
N PRO A 98 20.62 3.72 -6.03
CA PRO A 98 20.36 4.85 -6.93
C PRO A 98 19.11 4.69 -7.80
N HIS A 99 18.69 3.46 -8.10
CA HIS A 99 17.45 3.23 -8.84
C HIS A 99 16.21 3.44 -7.98
N ILE A 100 16.16 2.79 -6.81
CA ILE A 100 15.05 2.91 -5.87
C ILE A 100 15.44 2.39 -4.49
N ASN A 101 15.14 3.16 -3.47
CA ASN A 101 15.17 2.69 -2.09
C ASN A 101 13.82 2.09 -1.70
N THR A 102 13.68 0.79 -1.88
CA THR A 102 12.45 0.04 -1.55
C THR A 102 12.37 -0.19 -0.04
N PHE A 103 12.23 0.88 0.75
CA PHE A 103 12.15 0.78 2.22
C PHE A 103 10.86 0.15 2.74
N GLY A 104 9.79 0.14 1.93
CA GLY A 104 8.45 -0.25 2.35
C GLY A 104 7.61 0.94 2.84
N GLY A 105 6.57 0.64 3.61
CA GLY A 105 5.68 1.62 4.23
C GLY A 105 4.29 1.66 3.62
N GLU A 106 3.27 1.80 4.50
CA GLU A 106 1.85 1.81 4.13
C GLU A 106 1.41 3.08 3.40
N ASP A 107 2.20 4.14 3.46
CA ASP A 107 1.89 5.40 2.79
C ASP A 107 3.20 6.11 2.45
N ARG A 108 3.53 6.07 1.18
CA ARG A 108 4.74 6.65 0.58
C ARG A 108 4.33 7.77 -0.36
N PHE A 109 4.85 8.97 -0.12
CA PHE A 109 4.63 10.12 -0.99
C PHE A 109 5.60 10.10 -2.16
N TRP A 110 5.06 10.06 -3.36
CA TRP A 110 5.78 10.26 -4.62
C TRP A 110 5.07 11.29 -5.48
N LEU A 111 5.72 11.63 -6.61
CA LEU A 111 5.17 12.47 -7.65
C LEU A 111 5.26 11.72 -8.99
N GLY A 112 4.18 11.73 -9.77
CA GLY A 112 4.13 11.28 -11.14
C GLY A 112 4.27 12.43 -12.15
N PRO A 113 4.48 12.12 -13.45
CA PRO A 113 4.43 10.79 -14.06
C PRO A 113 5.74 10.01 -13.93
N GLU A 114 5.60 8.67 -13.90
CA GLU A 114 6.75 7.77 -13.89
C GLU A 114 7.39 7.63 -15.28
N GLY A 115 6.60 7.56 -16.34
CA GLY A 115 7.07 7.41 -17.73
C GLY A 115 6.59 8.54 -18.64
N GLY A 116 6.93 8.42 -19.91
CA GLY A 116 6.52 9.34 -20.96
C GLY A 116 7.35 10.60 -21.09
N GLN A 117 6.98 11.44 -22.04
CA GLN A 117 7.71 12.67 -22.40
C GLN A 117 7.81 13.70 -21.28
N TYR A 118 7.08 13.53 -20.17
CA TYR A 118 7.12 14.39 -18.99
C TYR A 118 7.57 13.65 -17.73
N SER A 119 8.12 12.44 -17.89
CA SER A 119 8.59 11.60 -16.79
C SER A 119 9.53 12.35 -15.85
N LEU A 120 9.39 12.09 -14.55
CA LEU A 120 10.35 12.53 -13.53
C LEU A 120 11.47 11.50 -13.30
N PHE A 121 11.32 10.26 -13.81
CA PHE A 121 12.18 9.11 -13.51
C PHE A 121 13.17 8.77 -14.64
N PHE A 122 13.03 9.39 -15.80
CA PHE A 122 13.92 9.20 -16.95
C PHE A 122 14.56 10.52 -17.33
N LYS A 123 15.85 10.49 -17.64
CA LYS A 123 16.58 11.65 -18.15
C LYS A 123 16.21 11.91 -19.62
N ASN A 124 16.25 13.17 -20.03
CA ASN A 124 16.00 13.56 -21.41
C ASN A 124 16.82 12.72 -22.41
N GLY A 125 16.16 12.18 -23.42
CA GLY A 125 16.77 11.38 -24.47
C GLY A 125 17.14 9.95 -24.10
N SER A 126 16.96 9.51 -22.84
CA SER A 126 17.18 8.10 -22.47
C SER A 126 16.05 7.21 -22.96
N PRO A 127 16.33 5.92 -23.26
CA PRO A 127 15.28 4.94 -23.51
C PRO A 127 14.46 4.66 -22.27
N PHE A 128 13.22 4.18 -22.46
CA PHE A 128 12.31 3.81 -21.38
C PHE A 128 12.49 2.33 -21.00
N ASP A 129 13.56 2.02 -20.28
CA ASP A 129 13.88 0.69 -19.77
C ASP A 129 14.38 0.75 -18.31
N LEU A 130 14.56 -0.41 -17.69
CA LEU A 130 14.98 -0.49 -16.28
C LEU A 130 16.37 0.09 -16.02
N ASP A 131 17.29 0.01 -16.97
CA ASP A 131 18.67 0.50 -16.79
C ASP A 131 18.71 2.03 -16.74
N HIS A 132 17.73 2.71 -17.33
CA HIS A 132 17.62 4.16 -17.39
C HIS A 132 16.55 4.74 -16.45
N TRP A 133 15.82 3.89 -15.74
CA TRP A 133 14.82 4.29 -14.76
C TRP A 133 15.45 4.56 -13.40
N PHE A 134 15.32 5.79 -12.90
CA PHE A 134 15.84 6.21 -11.61
C PHE A 134 14.79 7.04 -10.88
N THR A 135 14.49 6.67 -9.64
CA THR A 135 13.70 7.53 -8.77
C THR A 135 14.47 8.85 -8.54
N PRO A 136 13.86 10.02 -8.76
CA PRO A 136 14.52 11.30 -8.53
C PRO A 136 15.11 11.39 -7.13
N VAL A 137 16.35 11.85 -7.00
CA VAL A 137 17.07 11.92 -5.71
C VAL A 137 16.23 12.56 -4.60
N PRO A 138 15.54 13.71 -4.80
CA PRO A 138 14.72 14.30 -3.74
C PRO A 138 13.53 13.44 -3.30
N ILE A 139 13.10 12.48 -4.14
CA ILE A 139 12.04 11.51 -3.84
C ILE A 139 12.63 10.20 -3.30
N ASN A 140 13.82 9.80 -3.77
CA ASN A 140 14.49 8.56 -3.37
C ASN A 140 15.18 8.66 -2.01
N GLU A 141 15.66 9.86 -1.66
CA GLU A 141 16.56 10.08 -0.54
C GLU A 141 16.09 11.24 0.35
N GLY A 142 16.60 11.22 1.58
CA GLY A 142 16.39 12.27 2.55
C GLY A 142 15.00 12.31 3.16
N GLY A 143 14.90 12.99 4.27
CA GLY A 143 13.69 13.10 5.06
C GLY A 143 12.82 14.30 4.70
N PHE A 144 11.75 14.42 5.47
CA PHE A 144 10.93 15.61 5.59
C PHE A 144 11.22 16.31 6.91
N ASP A 145 11.23 17.62 6.92
CA ASP A 145 11.34 18.40 8.12
C ASP A 145 10.11 18.24 9.00
N LEU A 146 10.31 17.95 10.27
CA LEU A 146 9.24 17.92 11.26
C LEU A 146 8.84 19.36 11.62
N VAL A 147 7.58 19.73 11.34
CA VAL A 147 7.00 21.03 11.68
C VAL A 147 6.35 20.99 13.06
N SER A 148 5.51 19.97 13.32
CA SER A 148 4.84 19.77 14.60
C SER A 148 4.39 18.31 14.75
N GLN A 149 4.18 17.89 16.00
CA GLN A 149 3.61 16.60 16.33
C GLN A 149 2.83 16.66 17.63
N ASP A 150 1.82 15.80 17.73
CA ASP A 150 1.12 15.45 18.97
C ASP A 150 0.85 13.93 19.01
N SER A 151 -0.03 13.47 19.89
CA SER A 151 -0.34 12.04 20.03
C SER A 151 -1.05 11.41 18.83
N CYS A 152 -1.74 12.20 18.01
CA CYS A 152 -2.56 11.72 16.91
C CYS A 152 -2.21 12.32 15.52
N GLN A 153 -1.27 13.28 15.48
CA GLN A 153 -0.89 13.94 14.24
C GLN A 153 0.60 14.26 14.17
N VAL A 154 1.14 14.21 12.97
CA VAL A 154 2.44 14.78 12.63
C VAL A 154 2.32 15.63 11.37
N THR A 155 2.96 16.81 11.38
CA THR A 155 3.05 17.72 10.24
C THR A 155 4.48 17.78 9.77
N LEU A 156 4.67 17.53 8.48
CA LEU A 156 5.95 17.44 7.81
C LEU A 156 5.98 18.39 6.61
N LYS A 157 7.17 18.86 6.24
CA LYS A 157 7.38 19.67 5.02
C LYS A 157 8.66 19.24 4.31
N LYS A 158 8.71 19.47 3.01
CA LYS A 158 9.91 19.34 2.19
C LYS A 158 9.86 20.31 1.02
N GLU A 159 10.99 20.92 0.70
CA GLU A 159 11.16 21.63 -0.57
C GLU A 159 12.08 20.82 -1.48
N MET A 160 11.76 20.78 -2.76
CA MET A 160 12.54 20.04 -3.74
C MET A 160 12.48 20.64 -5.13
N ASN A 161 13.54 20.43 -5.90
CA ASN A 161 13.57 20.71 -7.31
C ASN A 161 13.57 19.40 -8.10
N LEU A 162 12.73 19.29 -9.11
CA LEU A 162 12.64 18.14 -10.00
C LEU A 162 12.71 18.62 -11.44
N VAL A 163 13.38 17.85 -12.28
CA VAL A 163 13.45 18.11 -13.73
C VAL A 163 12.82 16.94 -14.45
N ASN A 164 11.88 17.22 -15.35
CA ASN A 164 11.23 16.17 -16.12
C ASN A 164 12.02 15.81 -17.41
N TYR A 165 11.57 14.77 -18.10
CA TYR A 165 12.17 14.29 -19.35
C TYR A 165 12.26 15.38 -20.44
N SER A 166 11.34 16.36 -20.47
CA SER A 166 11.37 17.51 -21.37
C SER A 166 12.23 18.68 -20.87
N ASN A 167 13.06 18.48 -19.84
CA ASN A 167 13.94 19.48 -19.21
C ASN A 167 13.21 20.68 -18.56
N PHE A 168 11.92 20.52 -18.20
CA PHE A 168 11.23 21.53 -17.40
C PHE A 168 11.53 21.31 -15.92
N GLU A 169 11.90 22.40 -15.23
CA GLU A 169 12.21 22.37 -13.78
C GLU A 169 10.97 22.75 -12.97
N PHE A 170 10.64 21.90 -11.99
CA PHE A 170 9.61 22.13 -10.97
C PHE A 170 10.29 22.49 -9.65
N LYS A 171 9.98 23.66 -9.09
CA LYS A 171 10.32 24.03 -7.70
C LYS A 171 9.08 23.80 -6.85
N ILE A 172 9.15 22.82 -5.95
CA ILE A 172 8.00 22.27 -5.26
C ILE A 172 8.19 22.39 -3.76
N LYS A 173 7.18 22.94 -3.06
CA LYS A 173 7.02 22.72 -1.64
C LYS A 173 5.98 21.63 -1.42
N VAL A 174 6.27 20.69 -0.53
CA VAL A 174 5.35 19.67 -0.05
C VAL A 174 5.03 19.94 1.41
N ASP A 175 3.75 20.10 1.71
CA ASP A 175 3.21 20.06 3.07
C ASP A 175 2.46 18.73 3.23
N ARG A 176 2.80 17.96 4.27
CA ARG A 176 2.25 16.63 4.50
C ARG A 176 1.81 16.47 5.96
N VAL A 177 0.54 16.15 6.17
CA VAL A 177 -0.02 15.88 7.49
C VAL A 177 -0.45 14.42 7.56
N ILE A 178 0.12 13.66 8.50
CA ILE A 178 -0.35 12.30 8.83
C ILE A 178 -1.16 12.40 10.12
N ARG A 179 -2.41 11.91 10.07
CA ARG A 179 -3.31 11.97 11.22
C ARG A 179 -4.00 10.63 11.44
N LEU A 180 -3.96 10.16 12.69
CA LEU A 180 -4.80 9.07 13.15
C LEU A 180 -6.25 9.54 13.23
N LEU A 181 -7.20 8.77 12.70
CA LEU A 181 -8.62 9.11 12.68
C LEU A 181 -9.37 8.51 13.86
N ASP A 182 -10.38 9.22 14.33
CA ASP A 182 -11.35 8.72 15.29
C ASP A 182 -12.54 8.01 14.61
N LYS A 183 -13.42 7.41 15.43
CA LYS A 183 -14.59 6.66 14.96
C LYS A 183 -15.52 7.51 14.10
N ASP A 184 -15.82 8.72 14.53
CA ASP A 184 -16.75 9.61 13.83
C ASP A 184 -16.21 10.01 12.45
N GLN A 185 -14.89 10.19 12.35
CA GLN A 185 -14.24 10.53 11.08
C GLN A 185 -14.29 9.34 10.10
N VAL A 186 -14.07 8.11 10.57
CA VAL A 186 -14.19 6.89 9.73
C VAL A 186 -15.64 6.65 9.33
N GLU A 187 -16.59 6.82 10.23
CA GLU A 187 -18.02 6.64 9.93
C GLU A 187 -18.55 7.68 8.93
N LYS A 188 -18.02 8.91 8.93
CA LYS A 188 -18.31 9.93 7.90
C LYS A 188 -17.87 9.52 6.50
N LEU A 189 -16.88 8.64 6.36
CA LEU A 189 -16.51 8.04 5.07
C LEU A 189 -17.49 6.94 4.61
N GLY A 190 -18.53 6.66 5.41
CA GLY A 190 -19.52 5.63 5.12
C GLY A 190 -19.15 4.23 5.62
N ILE A 191 -18.08 4.09 6.41
CA ILE A 191 -17.61 2.80 6.93
C ILE A 191 -18.18 2.59 8.34
N PRO A 192 -19.17 1.68 8.53
CA PRO A 192 -19.80 1.49 9.83
C PRO A 192 -18.88 0.66 10.73
N LEU A 193 -18.46 1.24 11.84
CA LEU A 193 -17.64 0.56 12.85
C LEU A 193 -18.52 -0.01 13.95
N SER A 194 -18.24 -1.27 14.37
CA SER A 194 -18.85 -1.90 15.53
C SER A 194 -17.80 -2.19 16.59
N ASP A 195 -18.22 -2.33 17.84
CA ASP A 195 -17.32 -2.64 18.97
C ASP A 195 -16.70 -4.05 18.89
N LYS A 196 -17.14 -4.87 17.92
CA LYS A 196 -16.56 -6.19 17.63
C LYS A 196 -15.36 -6.14 16.68
N LEU A 197 -15.08 -4.99 16.12
CA LEU A 197 -13.98 -4.78 15.20
C LEU A 197 -12.80 -4.12 15.92
N LYS A 198 -11.62 -4.63 15.66
CA LYS A 198 -10.37 -3.92 15.88
C LYS A 198 -10.06 -3.13 14.61
N TRP A 199 -9.68 -1.87 14.77
CA TRP A 199 -9.42 -1.04 13.61
C TRP A 199 -8.37 0.02 13.89
N VAL A 200 -7.67 0.40 12.86
CA VAL A 200 -6.83 1.59 12.79
C VAL A 200 -7.13 2.31 11.49
N ALA A 201 -7.21 3.61 11.55
CA ALA A 201 -7.40 4.45 10.37
C ALA A 201 -6.52 5.68 10.49
N PHE A 202 -5.85 6.01 9.40
CA PHE A 202 -5.09 7.24 9.28
C PHE A 202 -5.25 7.83 7.89
N HIS A 203 -5.05 9.13 7.78
CA HIS A 203 -4.92 9.76 6.48
C HIS A 203 -3.58 10.48 6.33
N SER A 204 -3.09 10.54 5.11
CA SER A 204 -2.11 11.51 4.67
C SER A 204 -2.80 12.60 3.86
N ASP A 205 -2.68 13.82 4.34
CA ASP A 205 -3.15 15.03 3.69
C ASP A 205 -1.93 15.71 3.06
N ASN A 206 -1.87 15.68 1.74
CA ASN A 206 -0.70 16.05 0.97
C ASN A 206 -1.01 17.26 0.10
N GLN A 207 -0.19 18.30 0.20
CA GLN A 207 -0.29 19.48 -0.62
C GLN A 207 1.04 19.77 -1.30
N ILE A 208 1.00 20.03 -2.60
CA ILE A 208 2.14 20.57 -3.34
C ILE A 208 1.86 22.01 -3.73
N THR A 209 2.88 22.87 -3.65
CA THR A 209 2.81 24.28 -4.03
C THR A 209 3.89 24.57 -5.07
N ASN A 210 3.54 25.32 -6.11
CA ASN A 210 4.51 25.81 -7.08
C ASN A 210 5.32 26.98 -6.47
N LEU A 211 6.58 26.73 -6.13
CA LEU A 211 7.52 27.77 -5.64
C LEU A 211 8.32 28.45 -6.75
N GLY A 212 8.15 28.00 -8.00
CA GLY A 212 8.84 28.61 -9.16
C GLY A 212 8.20 29.90 -9.60
N ASP A 213 8.83 30.55 -10.57
CA ASP A 213 8.35 31.80 -11.19
C ASP A 213 7.51 31.53 -12.46
N THR A 214 7.39 30.26 -12.85
CA THR A 214 6.74 29.82 -14.09
C THR A 214 5.52 28.96 -13.79
N PRO A 215 4.38 29.17 -14.48
CA PRO A 215 3.22 28.29 -14.34
C PRO A 215 3.52 26.87 -14.83
N TRP A 216 2.98 25.86 -14.15
CA TRP A 216 2.98 24.47 -14.62
C TRP A 216 1.82 24.29 -15.61
N LYS A 217 2.14 23.88 -16.83
CA LYS A 217 1.20 23.77 -17.95
C LYS A 217 1.31 22.40 -18.64
N LYS A 218 0.27 22.02 -19.36
CA LYS A 218 0.24 20.76 -20.12
C LYS A 218 1.40 20.66 -21.12
N GLU A 219 1.78 21.78 -21.71
CA GLU A 219 2.84 21.84 -22.73
C GLU A 219 4.23 21.61 -22.15
N THR A 220 4.45 21.92 -20.88
CA THR A 220 5.73 21.72 -20.18
C THR A 220 5.74 20.49 -19.28
N GLY A 221 4.60 19.84 -19.14
CA GLY A 221 4.38 18.73 -18.24
C GLY A 221 3.68 19.13 -16.94
N LEU A 222 2.91 18.23 -16.39
CA LEU A 222 2.27 18.36 -15.09
C LEU A 222 2.82 17.30 -14.15
N VAL A 223 2.81 17.60 -12.85
CA VAL A 223 3.10 16.63 -11.81
C VAL A 223 1.81 16.26 -11.07
N SER A 224 1.69 15.03 -10.60
CA SER A 224 0.60 14.58 -9.72
C SER A 224 1.15 14.11 -8.39
N ILE A 225 0.39 14.32 -7.30
CA ILE A 225 0.64 13.63 -6.03
C ILE A 225 0.28 12.16 -6.25
N TRP A 226 1.20 11.27 -5.89
CA TRP A 226 1.04 9.82 -6.05
C TRP A 226 1.39 9.15 -4.72
N ILE A 227 0.37 8.58 -4.07
CA ILE A 227 0.53 7.89 -2.79
C ILE A 227 0.50 6.40 -3.03
N LEU A 228 1.52 5.70 -2.53
CA LEU A 228 1.72 4.26 -2.71
C LEU A 228 1.83 3.60 -1.35
N GLY A 229 0.89 2.71 -1.03
CA GLY A 229 0.92 1.91 0.19
C GLY A 229 1.44 0.51 -0.09
N MET A 230 2.56 0.12 0.55
CA MET A 230 3.15 -1.22 0.46
C MET A 230 2.73 -2.05 1.67
N PHE A 231 2.00 -3.13 1.43
CA PHE A 231 1.42 -3.97 2.47
C PHE A 231 2.01 -5.37 2.48
N ASN A 232 2.00 -6.00 3.65
CA ASN A 232 2.39 -7.40 3.81
C ASN A 232 1.42 -8.31 3.06
N PRO A 233 1.88 -9.12 2.09
CA PRO A 233 1.04 -10.03 1.35
C PRO A 233 0.83 -11.33 2.11
N SER A 234 -0.22 -12.07 1.75
CA SER A 234 -0.39 -13.48 2.07
C SER A 234 -0.85 -14.24 0.82
N PRO A 235 -0.73 -15.58 0.79
CA PRO A 235 -1.26 -16.37 -0.33
C PRO A 235 -2.78 -16.20 -0.55
N THR A 236 -3.48 -15.66 0.44
CA THR A 236 -4.94 -15.45 0.42
C THR A 236 -5.35 -13.99 0.24
N THR A 237 -4.38 -13.10 0.01
CA THR A 237 -4.67 -11.68 -0.21
C THR A 237 -5.25 -11.46 -1.60
N THR A 238 -6.43 -10.86 -1.64
CA THR A 238 -7.11 -10.42 -2.86
C THR A 238 -7.39 -8.94 -2.77
N VAL A 239 -6.86 -8.17 -3.71
CA VAL A 239 -7.22 -6.77 -3.93
C VAL A 239 -8.61 -6.71 -4.56
N VAL A 240 -9.41 -5.75 -4.12
CA VAL A 240 -10.78 -5.53 -4.60
C VAL A 240 -10.95 -4.05 -4.93
N ILE A 241 -11.36 -3.77 -6.19
CA ILE A 241 -11.55 -2.41 -6.66
C ILE A 241 -12.92 -2.30 -7.32
N PRO A 242 -13.89 -1.60 -6.71
CA PRO A 242 -15.14 -1.28 -7.35
C PRO A 242 -14.92 -0.21 -8.42
N PHE A 243 -15.70 -0.26 -9.49
CA PHE A 243 -15.61 0.71 -10.56
C PHE A 243 -17.00 1.11 -11.08
N LYS A 244 -17.08 2.24 -11.78
CA LYS A 244 -18.30 2.73 -12.41
C LYS A 244 -18.62 1.85 -13.61
N PRO A 245 -19.76 1.12 -13.60
CA PRO A 245 -20.19 0.28 -14.74
C PRO A 245 -20.69 1.15 -15.88
N GLY A 246 -20.67 0.62 -17.11
CA GLY A 246 -21.20 1.26 -18.31
C GLY A 246 -20.45 0.83 -19.57
N PRO A 247 -20.92 1.24 -20.76
CA PRO A 247 -20.33 0.87 -22.05
C PRO A 247 -18.87 1.30 -22.17
N GLU A 248 -18.06 0.47 -22.81
CA GLU A 248 -16.64 0.77 -23.03
C GLU A 248 -16.43 1.92 -24.02
N GLU A 249 -17.34 2.08 -24.97
CA GLU A 249 -17.34 3.17 -25.95
C GLU A 249 -17.46 4.56 -25.29
N GLU A 250 -18.13 4.65 -24.12
CA GLU A 250 -18.33 5.89 -23.39
C GLU A 250 -17.26 6.10 -22.30
N LEU A 251 -16.99 5.04 -21.53
CA LEU A 251 -16.18 5.10 -20.31
C LEU A 251 -14.73 4.61 -20.51
N GLY A 252 -14.41 4.09 -21.69
CA GLY A 252 -13.13 3.43 -21.95
C GLY A 252 -13.03 2.05 -21.28
N PRO A 253 -11.88 1.38 -21.38
CA PRO A 253 -11.67 0.06 -20.78
C PRO A 253 -11.92 0.09 -19.27
N VAL A 254 -12.37 -1.05 -18.73
CA VAL A 254 -12.64 -1.18 -17.29
C VAL A 254 -11.37 -1.07 -16.48
N VAL A 255 -10.28 -1.63 -17.00
CA VAL A 255 -8.98 -1.68 -16.32
C VAL A 255 -7.86 -1.55 -17.33
N ASN A 256 -6.84 -0.80 -16.98
CA ASN A 256 -5.54 -0.82 -17.64
C ASN A 256 -4.69 -1.90 -16.97
N ASP A 257 -4.30 -2.93 -17.72
CA ASP A 257 -3.49 -4.05 -17.23
C ASP A 257 -2.26 -4.30 -18.12
N ALA A 258 -1.77 -3.25 -18.77
CA ALA A 258 -0.69 -3.32 -19.76
C ALA A 258 0.67 -2.77 -19.26
N TYR A 259 0.77 -2.31 -18.00
CA TYR A 259 2.00 -1.68 -17.48
C TYR A 259 3.26 -2.56 -17.59
N PHE A 260 3.13 -3.84 -17.27
CA PHE A 260 4.22 -4.82 -17.33
C PHE A 260 3.86 -6.05 -18.17
N GLY A 261 3.01 -5.84 -19.19
CA GLY A 261 2.37 -6.87 -19.98
C GLY A 261 1.00 -7.25 -19.44
N LYS A 262 0.21 -7.92 -20.28
CA LYS A 262 -1.16 -8.32 -19.97
C LYS A 262 -1.22 -9.22 -18.72
N VAL A 263 -2.06 -8.85 -17.76
CA VAL A 263 -2.22 -9.65 -16.52
C VAL A 263 -3.01 -10.93 -16.82
N PRO A 264 -2.51 -12.11 -16.41
CA PRO A 264 -3.19 -13.38 -16.67
C PRO A 264 -4.53 -13.48 -15.93
N PRO A 265 -5.51 -14.27 -16.49
CA PRO A 265 -6.86 -14.37 -15.93
C PRO A 265 -6.93 -15.10 -14.57
N ASP A 266 -5.91 -15.83 -14.17
CA ASP A 266 -5.78 -16.40 -12.83
C ASP A 266 -5.27 -15.38 -11.79
N ARG A 267 -4.97 -14.14 -12.22
CA ARG A 267 -4.49 -13.06 -11.37
C ARG A 267 -5.36 -11.79 -11.40
N LEU A 268 -6.18 -11.63 -12.44
CA LEU A 268 -7.12 -10.51 -12.59
C LEU A 268 -8.47 -11.07 -13.08
N VAL A 269 -9.52 -10.80 -12.31
CA VAL A 269 -10.90 -11.13 -12.65
C VAL A 269 -11.75 -9.87 -12.62
N VAL A 270 -12.41 -9.56 -13.73
CA VAL A 270 -13.34 -8.43 -13.84
C VAL A 270 -14.75 -8.98 -13.80
N LYS A 271 -15.58 -8.46 -12.90
CA LYS A 271 -17.03 -8.69 -12.81
C LYS A 271 -17.79 -7.38 -13.07
N ASP A 272 -19.10 -7.42 -13.03
CA ASP A 272 -20.00 -6.31 -13.45
C ASP A 272 -19.65 -4.92 -12.89
N LYS A 273 -19.24 -4.85 -11.61
CA LYS A 273 -19.00 -3.59 -10.90
C LYS A 273 -17.71 -3.57 -10.07
N VAL A 274 -16.95 -4.66 -10.12
CA VAL A 274 -15.78 -4.86 -9.28
C VAL A 274 -14.76 -5.70 -10.02
N LEU A 275 -13.49 -5.42 -9.77
CA LEU A 275 -12.41 -6.31 -10.17
C LEU A 275 -11.69 -6.87 -8.94
N PHE A 276 -11.13 -8.05 -9.12
CA PHE A 276 -10.30 -8.75 -8.16
C PHE A 276 -8.90 -8.93 -8.76
N PHE A 277 -7.88 -8.60 -7.97
CA PHE A 277 -6.50 -8.72 -8.38
C PHE A 277 -5.70 -9.42 -7.27
N LYS A 278 -4.81 -10.34 -7.62
CA LYS A 278 -4.01 -11.04 -6.61
C LYS A 278 -2.93 -10.15 -6.02
N GLY A 279 -2.94 -10.05 -4.67
CA GLY A 279 -1.96 -9.32 -3.87
C GLY A 279 -1.05 -10.26 -3.06
N ASP A 280 -0.50 -11.31 -3.69
CA ASP A 280 0.25 -12.38 -3.01
C ASP A 280 1.77 -12.19 -3.00
N GLY A 281 2.29 -11.12 -3.64
CA GLY A 281 3.72 -10.82 -3.71
C GLY A 281 4.54 -11.81 -4.53
N GLN A 282 3.93 -12.54 -5.50
CA GLN A 282 4.60 -13.62 -6.22
C GLN A 282 4.70 -13.44 -7.74
N TYR A 283 4.02 -12.47 -8.30
CA TYR A 283 4.00 -12.23 -9.75
C TYR A 283 3.93 -10.73 -10.04
N ARG A 284 4.98 -10.19 -10.66
CA ARG A 284 5.04 -8.76 -10.97
C ARG A 284 3.96 -8.38 -11.96
N SER A 285 3.02 -7.56 -11.50
CA SER A 285 1.91 -7.06 -12.31
C SER A 285 1.38 -5.76 -11.72
N LYS A 286 0.78 -4.94 -12.58
CA LYS A 286 0.17 -3.66 -12.18
C LYS A 286 -1.10 -3.44 -12.98
N ILE A 287 -2.12 -2.91 -12.30
CA ILE A 287 -3.40 -2.52 -12.90
C ILE A 287 -3.70 -1.06 -12.57
N GLY A 288 -4.56 -0.44 -13.38
CA GLY A 288 -5.00 0.93 -13.18
C GLY A 288 -6.45 1.14 -13.54
N ILE A 289 -7.08 2.14 -12.91
CA ILE A 289 -8.46 2.56 -13.14
C ILE A 289 -8.48 4.01 -13.57
N SER A 290 -9.07 4.25 -14.74
CA SER A 290 -9.18 5.57 -15.34
C SER A 290 -10.13 6.52 -14.58
N PRO A 291 -10.01 7.84 -14.76
CA PRO A 291 -10.90 8.82 -14.12
C PRO A 291 -12.37 8.68 -14.52
N LYS A 292 -12.67 8.06 -15.67
CA LYS A 292 -14.06 7.78 -16.09
C LYS A 292 -14.70 6.62 -15.32
N ARG A 293 -13.87 5.71 -14.78
CA ARG A 293 -14.29 4.48 -14.08
C ARG A 293 -14.14 4.54 -12.58
N VAL A 294 -13.30 5.43 -12.06
CA VAL A 294 -12.93 5.47 -10.66
C VAL A 294 -14.10 5.72 -9.72
N LEU A 295 -14.10 5.01 -8.60
CA LEU A 295 -14.87 5.27 -7.39
C LEU A 295 -13.89 5.59 -6.25
N PRO A 296 -14.33 6.27 -5.17
CA PRO A 296 -13.41 6.78 -4.14
C PRO A 296 -12.85 5.71 -3.20
N PHE A 297 -13.01 4.42 -3.51
CA PHE A 297 -12.55 3.30 -2.69
C PHE A 297 -11.81 2.26 -3.50
N LEU A 298 -10.77 1.69 -2.90
CA LEU A 298 -10.14 0.43 -3.27
C LEU A 298 -9.75 -0.29 -1.99
N GLY A 299 -9.38 -1.55 -2.06
CA GLY A 299 -8.93 -2.25 -0.86
C GLY A 299 -8.45 -3.66 -1.13
N SER A 300 -8.30 -4.42 -0.05
CA SER A 300 -7.90 -5.82 -0.10
C SER A 300 -8.48 -6.59 1.08
N TYR A 301 -8.63 -7.88 0.91
CA TYR A 301 -8.95 -8.80 1.99
C TYR A 301 -7.91 -9.91 2.06
N ASP A 302 -7.28 -10.03 3.23
CA ASP A 302 -6.43 -11.15 3.60
C ASP A 302 -7.22 -12.12 4.48
N ALA A 303 -7.66 -13.23 3.90
CA ALA A 303 -8.48 -14.21 4.59
C ALA A 303 -7.72 -14.96 5.70
N ALA A 304 -6.39 -15.14 5.57
CA ALA A 304 -5.58 -15.81 6.57
C ALA A 304 -5.52 -15.01 7.89
N ASN A 305 -5.42 -13.69 7.79
CA ASN A 305 -5.33 -12.78 8.94
C ASN A 305 -6.67 -12.12 9.29
N ARG A 306 -7.75 -12.41 8.54
CA ARG A 306 -9.06 -11.73 8.65
C ARG A 306 -8.90 -10.21 8.70
N ALA A 307 -8.09 -9.70 7.78
CA ALA A 307 -7.77 -8.29 7.68
C ALA A 307 -8.40 -7.71 6.41
N LEU A 308 -9.30 -6.76 6.58
CA LEU A 308 -9.91 -5.98 5.50
C LEU A 308 -9.22 -4.61 5.49
N THR A 309 -8.49 -4.33 4.41
CA THR A 309 -7.88 -3.02 4.18
C THR A 309 -8.75 -2.23 3.21
N ILE A 310 -9.05 -0.99 3.57
CA ILE A 310 -9.80 -0.05 2.73
C ILE A 310 -8.95 1.18 2.55
N VAL A 311 -8.80 1.60 1.31
CA VAL A 311 -8.22 2.90 0.96
C VAL A 311 -9.34 3.78 0.41
N HIS A 312 -9.44 4.99 0.94
CA HIS A 312 -10.32 6.05 0.44
C HIS A 312 -9.47 7.21 -0.05
N LEU A 313 -9.86 7.80 -1.18
CA LEU A 313 -9.17 8.96 -1.76
C LEU A 313 -10.13 10.11 -1.99
N THR A 314 -9.60 11.34 -1.94
CA THR A 314 -10.35 12.50 -2.41
C THR A 314 -10.35 12.52 -3.94
N LEU A 315 -11.55 12.66 -4.50
CA LEU A 315 -11.73 12.88 -5.93
C LEU A 315 -12.24 14.31 -6.13
N PRO A 316 -11.83 14.98 -7.22
CA PRO A 316 -12.49 16.22 -7.63
C PRO A 316 -13.91 15.93 -8.10
N ASP A 317 -14.75 16.98 -8.16
CA ASP A 317 -16.00 16.88 -8.89
C ASP A 317 -15.71 16.52 -10.34
N ASN A 318 -16.47 15.56 -10.91
CA ASN A 318 -16.28 15.05 -12.27
C ASN A 318 -14.83 14.66 -12.60
N PRO A 319 -14.26 13.59 -11.99
CA PRO A 319 -12.86 13.20 -12.22
C PRO A 319 -12.49 13.06 -13.71
N ALA A 320 -13.46 12.69 -14.55
CA ALA A 320 -13.28 12.53 -16.00
C ALA A 320 -12.95 13.83 -16.77
N GLU A 321 -13.20 14.99 -16.17
CA GLU A 321 -12.89 16.29 -16.77
C GLU A 321 -11.49 16.78 -16.44
N HIS A 322 -10.80 16.08 -15.53
CA HIS A 322 -9.45 16.41 -15.10
C HIS A 322 -8.39 15.60 -15.85
N SER A 323 -7.22 16.20 -15.99
CA SER A 323 -6.04 15.55 -16.54
C SER A 323 -5.37 14.69 -15.49
N TYR A 324 -5.13 13.42 -15.77
CA TYR A 324 -4.31 12.54 -14.92
C TYR A 324 -3.06 12.15 -15.69
N VAL A 325 -1.90 12.28 -15.07
CA VAL A 325 -0.63 12.00 -15.76
C VAL A 325 -0.50 10.52 -16.08
N ASN A 326 -0.12 10.20 -17.30
CA ASN A 326 0.08 8.83 -17.76
C ASN A 326 1.52 8.40 -17.45
N SER A 327 1.67 7.25 -16.79
CA SER A 327 2.96 6.74 -16.32
C SER A 327 3.52 5.58 -17.17
N MET A 328 2.94 5.30 -18.35
CA MET A 328 3.48 4.28 -19.28
C MET A 328 4.89 4.66 -19.77
N TRP A 329 5.76 3.66 -19.86
CA TRP A 329 7.17 3.83 -20.23
C TRP A 329 7.37 3.91 -21.75
N GLU A 330 6.79 4.93 -22.36
CA GLU A 330 6.87 5.23 -23.79
C GLU A 330 6.56 6.70 -24.06
N ILE A 331 6.89 7.22 -25.23
CA ILE A 331 6.37 8.52 -25.68
C ILE A 331 4.88 8.34 -25.96
N GLN A 332 4.06 9.05 -25.21
CA GLN A 332 2.62 8.85 -25.17
C GLN A 332 1.90 9.79 -26.11
N LYS A 333 0.88 9.26 -26.81
CA LYS A 333 -0.01 10.10 -27.64
C LYS A 333 -0.86 11.03 -26.76
N ASP A 334 -1.31 10.54 -25.61
CA ASP A 334 -2.06 11.31 -24.63
C ASP A 334 -1.40 11.17 -23.24
N PRO A 335 -0.52 12.11 -22.87
CA PRO A 335 0.21 12.07 -21.60
C PRO A 335 -0.65 12.39 -20.39
N TYR A 336 -1.92 12.73 -20.59
CA TYR A 336 -2.87 13.09 -19.55
C TYR A 336 -4.08 12.16 -19.46
N ALA A 337 -4.03 11.01 -20.14
CA ALA A 337 -4.99 9.92 -20.03
C ALA A 337 -4.50 8.82 -19.07
N GLY A 338 -4.02 9.22 -17.89
CA GLY A 338 -3.51 8.31 -16.87
C GLY A 338 -4.59 7.78 -15.94
N ASP A 339 -4.17 6.90 -15.02
CA ASP A 339 -5.03 6.27 -14.05
C ASP A 339 -5.05 7.04 -12.71
N VAL A 340 -6.18 6.98 -12.02
CA VAL A 340 -6.41 7.62 -10.71
C VAL A 340 -6.04 6.68 -9.58
N VAL A 341 -6.33 5.38 -9.77
CA VAL A 341 -6.10 4.31 -8.82
C VAL A 341 -5.28 3.24 -9.50
N ASN A 342 -4.24 2.78 -8.82
CA ASN A 342 -3.45 1.64 -9.27
C ASN A 342 -3.34 0.61 -8.15
N SER A 343 -3.02 -0.62 -8.54
CA SER A 343 -2.54 -1.66 -7.63
C SER A 343 -1.39 -2.40 -8.29
N TYR A 344 -0.32 -2.58 -7.52
CA TYR A 344 0.86 -3.33 -7.92
C TYR A 344 0.97 -4.60 -7.08
N ASN A 345 1.37 -5.69 -7.69
CA ASN A 345 1.78 -6.91 -6.99
C ASN A 345 3.21 -7.22 -7.37
N ASP A 346 4.05 -7.39 -6.36
CA ASP A 346 5.47 -7.65 -6.59
C ASP A 346 5.73 -9.09 -6.99
N GLY A 347 6.88 -9.29 -7.61
CA GLY A 347 7.36 -10.58 -8.07
C GLY A 347 8.64 -10.41 -8.89
N PRO A 348 9.27 -11.51 -9.28
CA PRO A 348 10.48 -11.47 -10.10
C PRO A 348 10.26 -10.68 -11.41
N THR A 349 11.17 -9.76 -11.71
CA THR A 349 11.14 -8.97 -12.96
C THR A 349 11.54 -9.80 -14.19
N THR A 350 12.29 -10.87 -13.97
CA THR A 350 12.71 -11.84 -14.99
C THR A 350 12.56 -13.26 -14.42
N PRO A 351 12.37 -14.30 -15.26
CA PRO A 351 12.32 -15.67 -14.79
C PRO A 351 13.55 -16.04 -13.96
N GLY A 352 13.35 -16.48 -12.70
CA GLY A 352 14.42 -16.81 -11.75
C GLY A 352 15.10 -15.61 -11.10
N GLY A 353 14.68 -14.38 -11.40
CA GLY A 353 15.16 -13.15 -10.78
C GLY A 353 14.66 -12.99 -9.33
N LYS A 354 15.20 -12.00 -8.63
CA LYS A 354 14.71 -11.63 -7.29
C LYS A 354 13.63 -10.56 -7.41
N PRO A 355 12.56 -10.61 -6.61
CA PRO A 355 11.60 -9.51 -6.47
C PRO A 355 12.24 -8.35 -5.71
N LEU A 356 11.59 -7.18 -5.73
CA LEU A 356 11.95 -6.04 -4.87
C LEU A 356 11.70 -6.36 -3.39
N GLY A 357 10.69 -7.18 -3.13
CA GLY A 357 10.31 -7.71 -1.82
C GLY A 357 8.94 -8.37 -1.91
N PRO A 358 8.51 -9.18 -0.96
CA PRO A 358 7.16 -9.71 -1.02
C PRO A 358 6.16 -8.66 -0.52
N PHE A 359 5.58 -7.83 -1.42
CA PHE A 359 4.54 -6.85 -1.09
C PHE A 359 3.52 -6.71 -2.21
N TYR A 360 2.40 -6.09 -1.90
CA TYR A 360 1.46 -5.53 -2.88
C TYR A 360 1.18 -4.07 -2.54
N GLU A 361 0.71 -3.31 -3.52
CA GLU A 361 0.44 -1.89 -3.33
C GLU A 361 -1.02 -1.55 -3.64
N LEU A 362 -1.54 -0.57 -2.87
CA LEU A 362 -2.74 0.18 -3.17
C LEU A 362 -2.32 1.64 -3.36
N GLU A 363 -2.64 2.19 -4.52
CA GLU A 363 -2.09 3.47 -4.96
C GLU A 363 -3.21 4.43 -5.36
N THR A 364 -3.01 5.73 -5.08
CA THR A 364 -3.92 6.79 -5.51
C THR A 364 -3.16 7.98 -6.06
N SER A 365 -3.72 8.63 -7.08
CA SER A 365 -3.14 9.81 -7.72
C SER A 365 -4.10 10.99 -7.71
N SER A 366 -3.56 12.18 -7.50
CA SER A 366 -4.26 13.42 -7.76
C SER A 366 -4.36 13.69 -9.26
N PRO A 367 -5.24 14.60 -9.71
CA PRO A 367 -5.09 15.22 -11.03
C PRO A 367 -3.69 15.81 -11.20
N GLY A 368 -3.26 15.97 -12.46
CA GLY A 368 -2.06 16.72 -12.81
C GLY A 368 -2.19 18.19 -12.41
N ALA A 369 -1.21 18.68 -11.68
CA ALA A 369 -1.21 20.00 -11.11
C ALA A 369 -0.93 21.08 -12.16
N GLN A 370 -1.94 21.83 -12.56
CA GLN A 370 -1.84 23.05 -13.36
C GLN A 370 -1.84 24.25 -12.40
N LEU A 371 -0.66 24.70 -12.00
CA LEU A 371 -0.51 25.68 -10.93
C LEU A 371 0.28 26.91 -11.40
N ASN A 372 -0.27 28.11 -11.19
CA ASN A 372 0.50 29.33 -11.25
C ASN A 372 1.48 29.41 -10.06
N PRO A 373 2.51 30.28 -10.12
CA PRO A 373 3.38 30.55 -8.98
C PRO A 373 2.57 30.84 -7.70
N GLY A 374 2.89 30.13 -6.60
CA GLY A 374 2.22 30.25 -5.31
C GLY A 374 0.92 29.44 -5.17
N GLU A 375 0.35 28.89 -6.24
CA GLU A 375 -0.84 28.05 -6.16
C GLU A 375 -0.51 26.64 -5.68
N SER A 376 -1.51 25.92 -5.17
CA SER A 376 -1.37 24.62 -4.55
C SER A 376 -2.42 23.62 -5.03
N LEU A 377 -2.05 22.34 -5.06
CA LEU A 377 -2.94 21.20 -5.23
C LEU A 377 -2.87 20.31 -4.00
N ARG A 378 -4.02 19.80 -3.56
CA ARG A 378 -4.15 18.93 -2.38
C ARG A 378 -4.74 17.58 -2.76
N HIS A 379 -4.22 16.50 -2.14
CA HIS A 379 -4.72 15.14 -2.27
C HIS A 379 -4.70 14.44 -0.92
N VAL A 380 -5.83 13.85 -0.51
CA VAL A 380 -5.92 13.09 0.74
C VAL A 380 -6.09 11.61 0.41
N HIS A 381 -5.22 10.80 1.00
CA HIS A 381 -5.26 9.34 0.97
C HIS A 381 -5.52 8.83 2.39
N THR A 382 -6.53 7.99 2.55
CA THR A 382 -6.92 7.43 3.85
C THR A 382 -6.80 5.92 3.81
N THR A 383 -6.04 5.35 4.74
CA THR A 383 -5.89 3.89 4.91
C THR A 383 -6.61 3.45 6.18
N ILE A 384 -7.45 2.43 6.07
CA ILE A 384 -8.22 1.85 7.15
C ILE A 384 -7.99 0.34 7.16
N HIS A 385 -7.54 -0.20 8.29
CA HIS A 385 -7.43 -1.63 8.51
C HIS A 385 -8.45 -2.08 9.55
N LEU A 386 -9.15 -3.14 9.22
CA LEU A 386 -10.21 -3.73 10.05
C LEU A 386 -9.91 -5.20 10.26
N GLN A 387 -9.96 -5.65 11.52
CA GLN A 387 -9.83 -7.05 11.89
C GLN A 387 -11.00 -7.48 12.79
N GLY A 388 -11.49 -8.69 12.62
CA GLY A 388 -12.60 -9.20 13.43
C GLY A 388 -13.25 -10.45 12.86
N GLU A 389 -14.47 -10.70 13.30
CA GLU A 389 -15.28 -11.80 12.77
C GLU A 389 -15.65 -11.52 11.29
N GLU A 390 -15.58 -12.54 10.44
CA GLU A 390 -15.89 -12.40 9.01
C GLU A 390 -17.28 -11.79 8.77
N LYS A 391 -18.27 -12.08 9.59
CA LYS A 391 -19.61 -11.51 9.47
C LYS A 391 -19.63 -9.98 9.57
N GLU A 392 -18.82 -9.41 10.46
CA GLU A 392 -18.74 -7.94 10.60
C GLU A 392 -17.97 -7.31 9.44
N LEU A 393 -16.86 -7.96 9.04
CA LEU A 393 -16.07 -7.51 7.88
C LEU A 393 -16.85 -7.65 6.55
N ASP A 394 -17.65 -8.72 6.41
CA ASP A 394 -18.48 -8.95 5.24
C ASP A 394 -19.52 -7.84 5.02
N ARG A 395 -20.14 -7.38 6.11
CA ARG A 395 -21.09 -6.25 6.07
C ARG A 395 -20.43 -4.98 5.52
N ILE A 396 -19.17 -4.75 5.90
CA ILE A 396 -18.42 -3.59 5.42
C ILE A 396 -18.00 -3.78 3.96
N ALA A 397 -17.50 -4.96 3.60
CA ALA A 397 -17.13 -5.29 2.22
C ALA A 397 -18.31 -5.11 1.25
N GLN A 398 -19.50 -5.61 1.63
CA GLN A 398 -20.73 -5.42 0.83
C GLN A 398 -21.09 -3.94 0.69
N LYS A 399 -20.97 -3.16 1.77
CA LYS A 399 -21.32 -1.73 1.74
C LYS A 399 -20.35 -0.90 0.91
N ILE A 400 -19.04 -1.18 1.01
CA ILE A 400 -17.99 -0.36 0.40
C ILE A 400 -17.64 -0.84 -1.02
N PHE A 401 -17.53 -2.15 -1.21
CA PHE A 401 -17.12 -2.73 -2.50
C PHE A 401 -18.26 -3.35 -3.31
N GLY A 402 -19.45 -3.51 -2.69
CA GLY A 402 -20.61 -4.12 -3.33
C GLY A 402 -20.54 -5.64 -3.51
N VAL A 403 -19.61 -6.31 -2.80
CA VAL A 403 -19.38 -7.76 -2.86
C VAL A 403 -19.18 -8.36 -1.48
N THR A 404 -19.46 -9.65 -1.33
CA THR A 404 -19.23 -10.42 -0.11
C THR A 404 -17.77 -10.82 0.04
N LEU A 405 -17.34 -11.10 1.28
CA LEU A 405 -16.01 -11.68 1.52
C LEU A 405 -15.85 -13.05 0.86
N GLU A 406 -16.95 -13.84 0.71
CA GLU A 406 -16.88 -15.12 0.02
C GLU A 406 -16.59 -14.94 -1.47
N GLU A 407 -17.19 -13.95 -2.12
CA GLU A 407 -16.86 -13.59 -3.50
C GLU A 407 -15.40 -13.15 -3.66
N ILE A 408 -14.86 -12.40 -2.70
CA ILE A 408 -13.44 -11.99 -2.68
C ILE A 408 -12.54 -13.22 -2.51
N LYS A 409 -12.81 -14.10 -1.53
CA LYS A 409 -12.03 -15.31 -1.25
C LYS A 409 -12.03 -16.32 -2.40
N THR A 410 -13.09 -16.34 -3.17
CA THR A 410 -13.31 -17.33 -4.25
C THR A 410 -13.10 -16.75 -5.65
N ALA A 411 -12.73 -15.50 -5.77
CA ALA A 411 -12.57 -14.80 -7.05
C ALA A 411 -11.69 -15.56 -8.07
N PHE A 412 -10.68 -16.29 -7.61
CA PHE A 412 -9.73 -17.07 -8.42
C PHE A 412 -9.91 -18.58 -8.32
N LYS A 413 -10.94 -19.07 -7.64
CA LYS A 413 -11.27 -20.49 -7.65
C LYS A 413 -12.00 -20.83 -8.96
N LYS A 414 -11.51 -21.87 -9.64
CA LYS A 414 -12.15 -22.43 -10.82
C LYS A 414 -13.35 -23.30 -10.44
#